data_705f66e49e61d689f0ccf95498811119
#
_entry.id   705f66e49e61d689f0ccf95498811119
#
_cell.length_a   1.000
_cell.length_b   1.000
_cell.length_c   1.000
_cell.angle_alpha   90.00
_cell.angle_beta   90.00
_cell.angle_gamma   90.00
#
_symmetry.space_group_name_H-M   'P 1'
#
loop_
_entity.id
_entity.type
_entity.pdbx_description
1 polymer ?
#
loop_
_entity_poly.entity_id
_entity_poly.type
_entity_poly.pdbx_seq_one_letter_code
_entity_poly.pdbx_strand_id
1 'polypeptide(L)'
;LVDSRRTNLPRALAFAARAAELAPTYFVPGNHEARLPQYPALKSGLKDAGVVVLEDRSVPLCRDGETITLLGLADPSFDKKRGLPGSPAELVSAKLRRLLPAAAPYTILLSHRPELMGVYAAHAVDLVFSGHTHGGQVRLPLLGGVIAPSQGLFPFYDAGVYVQGTTRLIVSRGLGNSIAP
;
A
#
# COMPACT_ATOMS: atom_id res chain seq x y z
N LEU A 1 2.58 5.06 6.92
CA LEU A 1 2.35 5.30 8.34
C LEU A 1 3.29 6.37 8.91
N VAL A 2 4.51 6.45 8.40
CA VAL A 2 5.54 7.40 8.82
C VAL A 2 6.01 8.28 7.66
N ASP A 3 6.47 9.51 7.97
CA ASP A 3 7.27 10.31 7.06
C ASP A 3 8.76 10.09 7.40
N SER A 4 9.56 9.63 6.44
CA SER A 4 10.98 9.35 6.65
C SER A 4 11.83 10.59 7.02
N ARG A 5 11.30 11.80 6.85
CA ARG A 5 11.97 13.07 7.19
C ARG A 5 11.62 13.57 8.60
N ARG A 6 10.42 13.27 9.09
CA ARG A 6 9.88 13.73 10.38
C ARG A 6 9.22 12.57 11.11
N THR A 7 9.95 11.46 11.25
CA THR A 7 9.44 10.24 11.85
C THR A 7 9.21 10.41 13.36
N ASN A 8 8.01 10.04 13.81
CA ASN A 8 7.68 9.89 15.22
C ASN A 8 7.18 8.46 15.45
N LEU A 9 8.10 7.55 15.74
CA LEU A 9 7.78 6.14 15.94
C LEU A 9 6.80 5.92 17.11
N PRO A 10 6.96 6.54 18.29
CA PRO A 10 6.01 6.36 19.38
C PRO A 10 4.57 6.69 18.98
N ARG A 11 4.35 7.80 18.28
CA ARG A 11 3.01 8.19 17.81
C ARG A 11 2.45 7.22 16.77
N ALA A 12 3.30 6.77 15.83
CA ALA A 12 2.90 5.80 14.82
C ALA A 12 2.50 4.46 15.43
N LEU A 13 3.27 3.98 16.42
CA LEU A 13 2.98 2.73 17.13
C LEU A 13 1.75 2.85 18.03
N ALA A 14 1.57 3.98 18.73
CA ALA A 14 0.36 4.23 19.52
C ALA A 14 -0.91 4.23 18.65
N PHE A 15 -0.86 4.85 17.45
CA PHE A 15 -1.97 4.80 16.50
C PHE A 15 -2.25 3.35 16.04
N ALA A 16 -1.18 2.61 15.71
CA ALA A 16 -1.31 1.22 15.26
C ALA A 16 -1.91 0.31 16.34
N ALA A 17 -1.48 0.47 17.60
CA ALA A 17 -2.02 -0.26 18.74
C ALA A 17 -3.51 0.01 18.92
N ARG A 18 -3.93 1.28 18.87
CA ARG A 18 -5.35 1.64 18.97
C ARG A 18 -6.19 1.08 17.80
N ALA A 19 -5.64 1.04 16.59
CA ALA A 19 -6.32 0.41 15.48
C ALA A 19 -6.49 -1.10 15.67
N ALA A 20 -5.44 -1.78 16.15
CA ALA A 20 -5.45 -3.22 16.41
C ALA A 20 -6.41 -3.63 17.56
N GLU A 21 -6.64 -2.75 18.55
CA GLU A 21 -7.67 -2.94 19.58
C GLU A 21 -9.09 -2.93 19.02
N LEU A 22 -9.33 -2.18 17.95
CA LEU A 22 -10.66 -2.02 17.36
C LEU A 22 -11.02 -3.10 16.35
N ALA A 23 -10.02 -3.56 15.57
CA ALA A 23 -10.24 -4.57 14.52
C ALA A 23 -8.92 -5.22 14.09
N PRO A 24 -8.95 -6.42 13.46
CA PRO A 24 -7.78 -6.99 12.81
C PRO A 24 -7.14 -5.99 11.85
N THR A 25 -5.89 -5.61 12.12
CA THR A 25 -5.19 -4.54 11.41
C THR A 25 -4.02 -5.11 10.62
N TYR A 26 -3.93 -4.71 9.34
CA TYR A 26 -2.90 -5.14 8.41
C TYR A 26 -2.08 -3.95 7.94
N PHE A 27 -0.80 -4.15 7.78
CA PHE A 27 0.13 -3.10 7.36
C PHE A 27 1.00 -3.55 6.19
N VAL A 28 1.16 -2.69 5.19
CA VAL A 28 2.14 -2.83 4.10
C VAL A 28 3.09 -1.64 4.11
N PRO A 29 4.41 -1.85 3.95
CA PRO A 29 5.37 -0.76 3.95
C PRO A 29 5.40 -0.04 2.60
N GLY A 30 5.40 1.29 2.67
CA GLY A 30 5.53 2.19 1.54
C GLY A 30 6.98 2.64 1.27
N ASN A 31 7.13 3.60 0.38
CA ASN A 31 8.43 4.14 -0.01
C ASN A 31 9.11 4.94 1.13
N HIS A 32 8.36 5.50 2.06
CA HIS A 32 8.92 6.17 3.24
C HIS A 32 9.55 5.15 4.20
N GLU A 33 8.88 4.03 4.44
CA GLU A 33 9.41 2.94 5.25
C GLU A 33 10.68 2.35 4.65
N ALA A 34 10.78 2.24 3.31
CA ALA A 34 12.00 1.77 2.64
C ALA A 34 13.21 2.69 2.88
N ARG A 35 12.98 4.00 3.06
CA ARG A 35 14.02 5.00 3.34
C ARG A 35 14.33 5.17 4.82
N LEU A 36 13.48 4.63 5.70
CA LEU A 36 13.59 4.79 7.15
C LEU A 36 14.66 3.86 7.71
N PRO A 37 15.77 4.37 8.33
CA PRO A 37 16.75 3.52 9.00
C PRO A 37 16.15 2.69 10.14
N GLN A 38 15.18 3.27 10.86
CA GLN A 38 14.49 2.63 11.98
C GLN A 38 13.35 1.68 11.55
N TYR A 39 13.23 1.34 10.26
CA TYR A 39 12.17 0.45 9.79
C TYR A 39 12.13 -0.92 10.52
N PRO A 40 13.26 -1.56 10.85
CA PRO A 40 13.22 -2.80 11.64
C PRO A 40 12.55 -2.61 13.02
N ALA A 41 12.81 -1.51 13.71
CA ALA A 41 12.19 -1.18 15.00
C ALA A 41 10.68 -0.88 14.82
N LEU A 42 10.30 -0.13 13.80
CA LEU A 42 8.88 0.10 13.45
C LEU A 42 8.16 -1.23 13.19
N LYS A 43 8.76 -2.11 12.39
CA LYS A 43 8.18 -3.42 12.05
C LYS A 43 8.00 -4.31 13.27
N SER A 44 8.98 -4.33 14.19
CA SER A 44 8.85 -5.05 15.48
C SER A 44 7.71 -4.47 16.30
N GLY A 45 7.71 -3.17 16.55
CA GLY A 45 6.68 -2.52 17.35
C GLY A 45 5.27 -2.65 16.80
N LEU A 46 5.10 -2.70 15.45
CA LEU A 46 3.80 -2.98 14.82
C LEU A 46 3.32 -4.40 15.16
N LYS A 47 4.21 -5.40 15.10
CA LYS A 47 3.88 -6.79 15.48
C LYS A 47 3.54 -6.91 16.97
N ASP A 48 4.32 -6.24 17.84
CA ASP A 48 4.09 -6.22 19.27
C ASP A 48 2.75 -5.55 19.62
N ALA A 49 2.31 -4.59 18.79
CA ALA A 49 1.00 -3.95 18.87
C ALA A 49 -0.15 -4.79 18.26
N GLY A 50 0.10 -6.03 17.82
CA GLY A 50 -0.92 -6.90 17.23
C GLY A 50 -1.24 -6.65 15.76
N VAL A 51 -0.45 -5.82 15.07
CA VAL A 51 -0.63 -5.56 13.64
C VAL A 51 0.03 -6.64 12.79
N VAL A 52 -0.69 -7.17 11.82
CA VAL A 52 -0.15 -8.14 10.85
C VAL A 52 0.60 -7.40 9.75
N VAL A 53 1.92 -7.48 9.77
CA VAL A 53 2.77 -6.88 8.73
C VAL A 53 2.83 -7.78 7.52
N LEU A 54 2.28 -7.34 6.39
CA LEU A 54 2.28 -8.04 5.11
C LEU A 54 3.38 -7.48 4.19
N GLU A 55 4.52 -8.14 4.19
CA GLU A 55 5.69 -7.79 3.41
C GLU A 55 5.96 -8.90 2.39
N ASP A 56 5.41 -8.74 1.19
CA ASP A 56 5.44 -9.73 0.10
C ASP A 56 4.90 -11.12 0.52
N ARG A 57 3.73 -11.11 1.18
CA ARG A 57 3.06 -12.32 1.66
C ARG A 57 1.54 -12.19 1.61
N SER A 58 0.87 -13.34 1.61
CA SER A 58 -0.60 -13.44 1.71
C SER A 58 -1.03 -14.11 3.00
N VAL A 59 -2.26 -13.84 3.40
CA VAL A 59 -2.98 -14.51 4.48
C VAL A 59 -4.41 -14.80 4.05
N PRO A 60 -5.00 -15.93 4.44
CA PRO A 60 -6.42 -16.18 4.25
C PRO A 60 -7.24 -15.35 5.24
N LEU A 61 -8.37 -14.82 4.78
CA LEU A 61 -9.41 -14.25 5.62
C LEU A 61 -10.63 -15.15 5.51
N CYS A 62 -10.98 -15.81 6.60
CA CYS A 62 -12.09 -16.77 6.65
C CYS A 62 -13.26 -16.18 7.42
N ARG A 63 -14.47 -16.30 6.86
CA ARG A 63 -15.71 -15.94 7.52
C ARG A 63 -16.84 -16.87 7.05
N ASP A 64 -17.58 -17.44 7.97
CA ASP A 64 -18.77 -18.27 7.69
C ASP A 64 -18.50 -19.42 6.69
N GLY A 65 -17.28 -20.00 6.71
CA GLY A 65 -16.87 -21.05 5.79
C GLY A 65 -16.32 -20.55 4.45
N GLU A 66 -16.49 -19.29 4.13
CA GLU A 66 -15.92 -18.65 2.95
C GLU A 66 -14.50 -18.13 3.22
N THR A 67 -13.66 -18.15 2.21
CA THR A 67 -12.27 -17.67 2.31
C THR A 67 -11.93 -16.74 1.16
N ILE A 68 -11.31 -15.62 1.49
CA ILE A 68 -10.68 -14.71 0.53
C ILE A 68 -9.19 -14.60 0.81
N THR A 69 -8.41 -14.20 -0.17
CA THR A 69 -6.97 -13.98 -0.02
C THR A 69 -6.67 -12.51 0.21
N LEU A 70 -6.03 -12.18 1.33
CA LEU A 70 -5.44 -10.85 1.55
C LEU A 70 -3.95 -10.91 1.26
N LEU A 71 -3.50 -10.19 0.23
CA LEU A 71 -2.11 -10.09 -0.20
C LEU A 71 -1.56 -8.72 0.13
N GLY A 72 -0.37 -8.64 0.69
CA GLY A 72 0.34 -7.38 0.92
C GLY A 72 1.71 -7.36 0.24
N LEU A 73 1.98 -6.27 -0.48
CA LEU A 73 3.28 -6.04 -1.13
C LEU A 73 4.05 -4.93 -0.45
N ALA A 74 5.33 -5.19 -0.20
CA ALA A 74 6.28 -4.12 0.11
C ALA A 74 6.52 -3.25 -1.12
N ASP A 75 6.63 -1.93 -0.91
CA ASP A 75 6.91 -0.97 -1.99
C ASP A 75 8.18 -1.38 -2.77
N PRO A 76 8.19 -1.24 -4.11
CA PRO A 76 9.36 -1.55 -4.95
C PRO A 76 10.65 -0.83 -4.55
N SER A 77 10.57 0.24 -3.74
CA SER A 77 11.76 0.91 -3.19
C SER A 77 12.59 -0.01 -2.28
N PHE A 78 11.98 -1.03 -1.67
CA PHE A 78 12.73 -2.05 -0.91
C PHE A 78 13.58 -2.93 -1.83
N ASP A 79 13.04 -3.30 -2.99
CA ASP A 79 13.74 -4.12 -3.99
C ASP A 79 14.90 -3.33 -4.62
N LYS A 80 14.67 -2.06 -4.95
CA LYS A 80 15.68 -1.12 -5.43
C LYS A 80 16.82 -0.95 -4.42
N LYS A 81 16.49 -0.82 -3.14
CA LYS A 81 17.50 -0.73 -2.06
C LYS A 81 18.35 -1.99 -1.94
N ARG A 82 17.81 -3.15 -2.32
CA ARG A 82 18.53 -4.44 -2.39
C ARG A 82 19.31 -4.62 -3.68
N GLY A 83 19.28 -3.65 -4.61
CA GLY A 83 19.96 -3.70 -5.90
C GLY A 83 19.26 -4.55 -6.97
N LEU A 84 17.98 -4.90 -6.76
CA LEU A 84 17.24 -5.68 -7.76
C LEU A 84 16.98 -4.83 -9.01
N PRO A 85 17.28 -5.36 -10.21
CA PRO A 85 17.02 -4.67 -11.48
C PRO A 85 15.52 -4.67 -11.81
N GLY A 86 15.15 -3.82 -12.74
CA GLY A 86 13.79 -3.74 -13.27
C GLY A 86 13.05 -2.47 -12.83
N SER A 87 11.99 -2.15 -13.55
CA SER A 87 11.04 -1.08 -13.22
C SER A 87 10.16 -1.47 -12.02
N PRO A 88 9.50 -0.52 -11.36
CA PRO A 88 8.50 -0.85 -10.33
C PRO A 88 7.41 -1.80 -10.82
N ALA A 89 6.98 -1.67 -12.08
CA ALA A 89 5.98 -2.52 -12.69
C ALA A 89 6.46 -3.98 -12.83
N GLU A 90 7.68 -4.18 -13.31
CA GLU A 90 8.28 -5.52 -13.46
C GLU A 90 8.48 -6.20 -12.09
N LEU A 91 8.98 -5.46 -11.10
CA LEU A 91 9.17 -5.97 -9.74
C LEU A 91 7.85 -6.40 -9.09
N VAL A 92 6.80 -5.58 -9.21
CA VAL A 92 5.47 -5.91 -8.68
C VAL A 92 4.85 -7.08 -9.45
N SER A 93 4.95 -7.10 -10.78
CA SER A 93 4.47 -8.22 -11.59
C SER A 93 5.13 -9.55 -11.20
N ALA A 94 6.45 -9.55 -10.96
CA ALA A 94 7.16 -10.74 -10.49
C ALA A 94 6.68 -11.21 -9.10
N LYS A 95 6.43 -10.29 -8.18
CA LYS A 95 5.86 -10.61 -6.86
C LYS A 95 4.46 -11.22 -6.99
N LEU A 96 3.58 -10.61 -7.79
CA LEU A 96 2.22 -11.11 -8.00
C LEU A 96 2.22 -12.51 -8.59
N ARG A 97 3.03 -12.79 -9.63
CA ARG A 97 3.16 -14.15 -10.20
C ARG A 97 3.56 -15.20 -9.17
N ARG A 98 4.40 -14.84 -8.20
CA ARG A 98 4.86 -15.76 -7.17
C ARG A 98 3.85 -15.97 -6.04
N LEU A 99 3.08 -14.94 -5.70
CA LEU A 99 2.29 -14.89 -4.46
C LEU A 99 0.80 -15.13 -4.68
N LEU A 100 0.28 -14.89 -5.89
CA LEU A 100 -1.10 -15.20 -6.22
C LEU A 100 -1.27 -16.71 -6.37
N PRO A 101 -2.19 -17.34 -5.64
CA PRO A 101 -2.50 -18.76 -5.84
C PRO A 101 -3.13 -18.98 -7.21
N ALA A 102 -2.88 -20.15 -7.81
CA ALA A 102 -3.38 -20.49 -9.14
C ALA A 102 -4.92 -20.49 -9.24
N ALA A 103 -5.60 -20.73 -8.14
CA ALA A 103 -7.05 -20.66 -7.99
C ALA A 103 -7.38 -19.84 -6.74
N ALA A 104 -7.18 -18.53 -6.82
CA ALA A 104 -7.59 -17.61 -5.74
C ALA A 104 -9.12 -17.44 -5.83
N PRO A 105 -9.87 -17.64 -4.73
CA PRO A 105 -11.29 -17.31 -4.73
C PRO A 105 -11.45 -15.81 -5.02
N TYR A 106 -11.25 -14.97 -4.10
CA TYR A 106 -11.29 -13.50 -4.25
C TYR A 106 -10.02 -12.91 -3.62
N THR A 107 -9.34 -12.02 -4.33
CA THR A 107 -8.07 -11.46 -3.87
C THR A 107 -8.19 -9.97 -3.56
N ILE A 108 -7.87 -9.62 -2.32
CA ILE A 108 -7.65 -8.25 -1.90
C ILE A 108 -6.14 -8.00 -1.83
N LEU A 109 -5.68 -6.96 -2.51
CA LEU A 109 -4.29 -6.53 -2.51
C LEU A 109 -4.13 -5.23 -1.72
N LEU A 110 -3.22 -5.22 -0.75
CA LEU A 110 -2.70 -4.01 -0.15
C LEU A 110 -1.38 -3.66 -0.86
N SER A 111 -1.35 -2.53 -1.55
CA SER A 111 -0.15 -2.04 -2.23
C SER A 111 -0.08 -0.52 -2.16
N HIS A 112 1.12 0.01 -1.94
CA HIS A 112 1.30 1.45 -1.75
C HIS A 112 1.09 2.27 -3.02
N ARG A 113 1.32 1.68 -4.23
CA ARG A 113 1.44 2.37 -5.52
C ARG A 113 0.20 2.28 -6.40
N PRO A 114 -0.70 3.28 -6.43
CA PRO A 114 -1.89 3.24 -7.28
C PRO A 114 -1.59 3.34 -8.77
N GLU A 115 -0.48 3.97 -9.16
CA GLU A 115 -0.04 4.12 -10.55
C GLU A 115 0.29 2.78 -11.24
N LEU A 116 0.40 1.69 -10.45
CA LEU A 116 0.60 0.34 -10.97
C LEU A 116 -0.71 -0.41 -11.23
N MET A 117 -1.85 0.29 -11.30
CA MET A 117 -3.18 -0.30 -11.57
C MET A 117 -3.19 -1.25 -12.75
N GLY A 118 -2.51 -0.90 -13.86
CA GLY A 118 -2.40 -1.77 -15.04
C GLY A 118 -1.72 -3.12 -14.76
N VAL A 119 -0.76 -3.14 -13.82
CA VAL A 119 -0.11 -4.38 -13.39
C VAL A 119 -1.07 -5.23 -12.57
N TYR A 120 -1.81 -4.62 -11.65
CA TYR A 120 -2.79 -5.35 -10.81
C TYR A 120 -3.90 -5.97 -11.66
N ALA A 121 -4.42 -5.21 -12.64
CA ALA A 121 -5.43 -5.67 -13.58
C ALA A 121 -4.92 -6.81 -14.48
N ALA A 122 -3.68 -6.73 -14.96
CA ALA A 122 -3.07 -7.80 -15.77
C ALA A 122 -2.90 -9.11 -14.99
N HIS A 123 -2.89 -9.07 -13.66
CA HIS A 123 -2.85 -10.22 -12.76
C HIS A 123 -4.23 -10.60 -12.19
N ALA A 124 -5.31 -10.02 -12.71
CA ALA A 124 -6.70 -10.29 -12.30
C ALA A 124 -6.93 -10.18 -10.77
N VAL A 125 -6.27 -9.22 -10.12
CA VAL A 125 -6.55 -8.89 -8.71
C VAL A 125 -7.93 -8.24 -8.62
N ASP A 126 -8.80 -8.71 -7.73
CA ASP A 126 -10.20 -8.22 -7.67
C ASP A 126 -10.31 -6.84 -7.06
N LEU A 127 -9.65 -6.62 -5.91
CA LEU A 127 -9.72 -5.36 -5.16
C LEU A 127 -8.34 -4.95 -4.68
N VAL A 128 -7.99 -3.69 -4.90
CA VAL A 128 -6.72 -3.10 -4.46
C VAL A 128 -6.98 -1.91 -3.55
N PHE A 129 -6.28 -1.84 -2.42
CA PHE A 129 -6.21 -0.64 -1.59
C PHE A 129 -4.83 -0.01 -1.70
N SER A 130 -4.79 1.28 -2.02
CA SER A 130 -3.55 2.05 -2.15
C SER A 130 -3.62 3.40 -1.44
N GLY A 131 -2.45 3.95 -1.16
CA GLY A 131 -2.28 5.31 -0.68
C GLY A 131 -1.35 6.10 -1.59
N HIS A 132 -0.20 6.59 -1.06
CA HIS A 132 0.91 7.21 -1.75
C HIS A 132 0.68 8.63 -2.29
N THR A 133 -0.48 8.91 -2.87
CA THR A 133 -0.77 10.15 -3.62
C THR A 133 -1.15 11.31 -2.73
N HIS A 134 -1.48 11.05 -1.45
CA HIS A 134 -1.93 12.06 -0.47
C HIS A 134 -3.12 12.90 -0.96
N GLY A 135 -3.93 12.35 -1.87
CA GLY A 135 -5.02 13.06 -2.52
C GLY A 135 -4.56 14.12 -3.54
N GLY A 136 -3.30 14.03 -3.99
CA GLY A 136 -2.58 15.09 -4.68
C GLY A 136 -1.96 16.06 -3.65
N GLN A 137 -0.63 16.22 -3.70
CA GLN A 137 0.11 17.09 -2.75
C GLN A 137 -0.35 18.55 -2.77
N VAL A 138 -0.84 19.03 -3.90
CA VAL A 138 -1.55 20.29 -4.08
C VAL A 138 -2.91 19.95 -4.66
N ARG A 139 -3.98 20.48 -4.07
CA ARG A 139 -5.35 20.32 -4.56
C ARG A 139 -5.96 21.67 -4.88
N LEU A 140 -6.62 21.76 -6.01
CA LEU A 140 -7.43 22.92 -6.39
C LEU A 140 -8.91 22.54 -6.34
N PRO A 141 -9.78 23.47 -5.89
CA PRO A 141 -11.22 23.30 -6.00
C PRO A 141 -11.60 22.98 -7.44
N LEU A 142 -12.50 22.04 -7.65
CA LEU A 142 -13.00 21.55 -8.95
C LEU A 142 -12.00 20.75 -9.80
N LEU A 143 -10.69 20.94 -9.64
CA LEU A 143 -9.65 20.23 -10.44
C LEU A 143 -9.06 19.02 -9.73
N GLY A 144 -9.27 18.87 -8.42
CA GLY A 144 -8.70 17.73 -7.67
C GLY A 144 -7.19 17.89 -7.40
N GLY A 145 -6.46 16.76 -7.39
CA GLY A 145 -5.02 16.73 -7.17
C GLY A 145 -4.24 17.30 -8.36
N VAL A 146 -3.30 18.21 -8.10
CA VAL A 146 -2.48 18.83 -9.16
C VAL A 146 -1.12 18.13 -9.29
N ILE A 147 -0.53 17.64 -8.20
CA ILE A 147 0.76 16.96 -8.21
C ILE A 147 0.68 15.73 -7.29
N ALA A 148 1.14 14.58 -7.78
CA ALA A 148 1.30 13.41 -6.93
C ALA A 148 2.63 12.70 -7.16
N PRO A 149 3.17 12.02 -6.13
CA PRO A 149 4.37 11.21 -6.26
C PRO A 149 4.18 10.15 -7.37
N SER A 150 5.23 9.95 -8.16
CA SER A 150 5.28 8.96 -9.26
C SER A 150 4.30 9.18 -10.42
N GLN A 151 3.43 10.22 -10.37
CA GLN A 151 2.48 10.56 -11.43
C GLN A 151 2.70 11.97 -12.02
N GLY A 152 3.49 12.84 -11.33
CA GLY A 152 3.76 14.20 -11.80
C GLY A 152 2.57 15.14 -11.67
N LEU A 153 2.36 15.98 -12.71
CA LEU A 153 1.26 16.94 -12.78
C LEU A 153 -0.04 16.22 -13.19
N PHE A 154 -1.16 16.66 -12.60
CA PHE A 154 -2.51 16.12 -12.83
C PHE A 154 -2.57 14.59 -12.72
N PRO A 155 -2.33 14.05 -11.53
CA PRO A 155 -2.29 12.61 -11.31
C PRO A 155 -3.65 11.98 -11.64
N PHE A 156 -3.64 10.89 -12.39
CA PHE A 156 -4.86 10.15 -12.71
C PHE A 156 -5.46 9.48 -11.47
N TYR A 157 -4.59 8.94 -10.59
CA TYR A 157 -5.00 8.26 -9.35
C TYR A 157 -4.73 9.14 -8.14
N ASP A 158 -5.59 10.13 -7.85
CA ASP A 158 -5.41 11.01 -6.69
C ASP A 158 -6.19 10.53 -5.45
N ALA A 159 -7.46 10.18 -5.59
CA ALA A 159 -8.32 9.65 -4.53
C ALA A 159 -9.62 9.09 -5.12
N GLY A 160 -10.19 8.08 -4.48
CA GLY A 160 -11.48 7.50 -4.88
C GLY A 160 -11.39 6.09 -5.41
N VAL A 161 -12.33 5.70 -6.23
CA VAL A 161 -12.45 4.35 -6.80
C VAL A 161 -12.19 4.39 -8.30
N TYR A 162 -11.32 3.51 -8.76
CA TYR A 162 -10.97 3.34 -10.17
C TYR A 162 -11.21 1.90 -10.58
N VAL A 163 -11.59 1.68 -11.85
CA VAL A 163 -11.88 0.35 -12.38
C VAL A 163 -11.11 0.13 -13.67
N GLN A 164 -10.47 -1.03 -13.79
CA GLN A 164 -9.80 -1.48 -15.01
C GLN A 164 -10.06 -2.99 -15.20
N GLY A 165 -10.82 -3.35 -16.21
CA GLY A 165 -11.32 -4.72 -16.36
C GLY A 165 -12.19 -5.11 -15.16
N THR A 166 -11.88 -6.22 -14.53
CA THR A 166 -12.54 -6.70 -13.31
C THR A 166 -11.94 -6.14 -12.02
N THR A 167 -10.76 -5.52 -12.11
CA THR A 167 -10.03 -5.00 -10.94
C THR A 167 -10.58 -3.65 -10.49
N ARG A 168 -10.82 -3.52 -9.19
CA ARG A 168 -11.16 -2.25 -8.52
C ARG A 168 -10.00 -1.77 -7.67
N LEU A 169 -9.65 -0.50 -7.80
CA LEU A 169 -8.63 0.17 -7.00
C LEU A 169 -9.27 1.27 -6.16
N ILE A 170 -9.06 1.22 -4.87
CA ILE A 170 -9.46 2.26 -3.92
C ILE A 170 -8.20 3.01 -3.47
N VAL A 171 -8.15 4.30 -3.77
CA VAL A 171 -7.03 5.18 -3.39
C VAL A 171 -7.45 6.06 -2.21
N SER A 172 -6.75 5.87 -1.08
CA SER A 172 -6.93 6.69 0.12
C SER A 172 -6.03 7.93 0.07
N ARG A 173 -6.58 9.06 0.51
CA ARG A 173 -5.80 10.30 0.71
C ARG A 173 -4.84 10.22 1.91
N GLY A 174 -5.04 9.21 2.79
CA GLY A 174 -4.30 9.11 4.04
C GLY A 174 -4.80 10.09 5.11
N LEU A 175 -4.23 9.98 6.31
CA LEU A 175 -4.54 10.85 7.46
C LEU A 175 -3.47 11.92 7.70
N GLY A 176 -2.36 11.86 7.00
CA GLY A 176 -1.22 12.77 7.16
C GLY A 176 -1.18 13.87 6.12
N ASN A 177 -0.51 14.97 6.48
CA ASN A 177 -0.17 16.03 5.53
C ASN A 177 1.04 15.64 4.68
N SER A 178 1.08 16.13 3.46
CA SER A 178 2.22 16.11 2.57
C SER A 178 3.19 17.26 2.86
N ILE A 179 4.22 17.43 2.01
CA ILE A 179 5.22 18.51 2.10
C ILE A 179 4.58 19.88 1.81
N ALA A 180 3.57 19.89 0.98
CA ALA A 180 2.80 21.10 0.71
C ALA A 180 1.86 21.42 1.88
N PRO A 181 1.73 22.69 2.25
CA PRO A 181 0.86 23.14 3.31
C PRO A 181 -0.62 22.88 3.03
#